data_d66ca628a8583a25f26b9c96596df883
#
_entry.id   d66ca628a8583a25f26b9c96596df883
#
_cell.length_a   1.000
_cell.length_b   1.000
_cell.length_c   1.000
_cell.angle_alpha   90.00
_cell.angle_beta   90.00
_cell.angle_gamma   90.00
#
_symmetry.space_group_name_H-M   'P 1'
#
loop_
_entity.id
_entity.type
_entity.pdbx_description
1 polymer ?
#
loop_
_entity_poly.entity_id
_entity_poly.type
_entity_poly.pdbx_seq_one_letter_code
_entity_poly.pdbx_strand_id
1 'polypeptide(L)'
;SVLPPPPEPFNGTLAPTEGDSTPSFPVTVKAPAGAPNILLVMTDDVGFASASTFGGPVPTPNLDRLAARGLKYNQFHTTAICSPTRAALLTGRNHHAVGTGTLADIASPYPGYTMMIPRSAAPVARVLRDNGYNTAMFGKDHNVPGNQRSAAGPFEQWPTARGFEYF
;
A
#
# COMPACT_ATOMS: atom_id res chain seq x y z
N SER A 1 -17.22 6.82 0.23
CA SER A 1 -16.97 6.71 -1.23
C SER A 1 -16.88 5.24 -1.62
N VAL A 2 -17.52 4.90 -2.73
CA VAL A 2 -17.43 3.55 -3.32
C VAL A 2 -16.11 3.49 -4.09
N LEU A 3 -15.26 2.52 -3.80
CA LEU A 3 -14.01 2.29 -4.50
C LEU A 3 -14.09 1.00 -5.34
N PRO A 4 -13.67 1.03 -6.60
CA PRO A 4 -13.24 2.20 -7.36
C PRO A 4 -14.40 3.14 -7.68
N PRO A 5 -14.16 4.45 -7.88
CA PRO A 5 -15.20 5.35 -8.33
C PRO A 5 -15.76 4.88 -9.69
N PRO A 6 -17.04 5.10 -9.96
CA PRO A 6 -17.59 4.77 -11.27
C PRO A 6 -16.85 5.55 -12.37
N PRO A 7 -16.72 4.98 -13.58
CA PRO A 7 -16.12 5.70 -14.70
C PRO A 7 -16.93 6.99 -14.99
N GLU A 8 -16.22 8.05 -15.26
CA GLU A 8 -16.88 9.31 -15.65
C GLU A 8 -17.61 9.14 -16.98
N PRO A 9 -18.81 9.72 -17.13
CA PRO A 9 -19.52 9.70 -18.40
C PRO A 9 -18.72 10.43 -19.48
N PHE A 10 -18.82 9.94 -20.71
CA PHE A 10 -18.25 10.64 -21.85
C PHE A 10 -19.01 11.97 -22.07
N ASN A 11 -18.32 13.10 -21.96
CA ASN A 11 -18.86 14.45 -22.08
C ASN A 11 -18.49 15.12 -23.41
N GLY A 12 -17.95 14.37 -24.37
CA GLY A 12 -17.63 14.84 -25.71
C GLY A 12 -18.81 14.69 -26.69
N THR A 13 -18.57 15.02 -27.94
CA THR A 13 -19.51 14.79 -29.03
C THR A 13 -18.90 13.79 -30.00
N LEU A 14 -19.66 12.77 -30.35
CA LEU A 14 -19.29 11.81 -31.40
C LEU A 14 -20.01 12.19 -32.68
N ALA A 15 -19.28 12.54 -33.73
CA ALA A 15 -19.76 12.86 -35.05
C ALA A 15 -19.20 11.86 -36.08
N PRO A 16 -19.73 11.84 -37.33
CA PRO A 16 -19.24 10.94 -38.39
C PRO A 16 -17.77 11.15 -38.77
N THR A 17 -17.21 12.33 -38.50
CA THR A 17 -15.80 12.63 -38.75
C THR A 17 -15.08 13.06 -37.48
N GLU A 18 -13.76 12.83 -37.40
CA GLU A 18 -12.94 13.27 -36.27
C GLU A 18 -12.96 14.80 -36.11
N GLY A 19 -12.94 15.54 -37.22
CA GLY A 19 -12.94 17.01 -37.20
C GLY A 19 -14.23 17.64 -36.65
N ASP A 20 -15.33 16.91 -36.69
CA ASP A 20 -16.63 17.35 -36.17
C ASP A 20 -16.88 16.80 -34.73
N SER A 21 -15.99 15.98 -34.24
CA SER A 21 -16.06 15.38 -32.90
C SER A 21 -15.33 16.23 -31.87
N THR A 22 -15.83 16.23 -30.63
CA THR A 22 -15.13 16.86 -29.51
C THR A 22 -14.68 15.78 -28.52
N PRO A 23 -13.37 15.72 -28.19
CA PRO A 23 -12.88 14.72 -27.25
C PRO A 23 -13.35 15.04 -25.82
N SER A 24 -13.52 13.98 -25.02
CA SER A 24 -13.70 14.08 -23.56
C SER A 24 -12.61 13.26 -22.90
N PHE A 25 -11.68 13.95 -22.27
CA PHE A 25 -10.64 13.31 -21.50
C PHE A 25 -11.10 13.15 -20.05
N PRO A 26 -10.81 12.01 -19.41
CA PRO A 26 -11.08 11.85 -17.98
C PRO A 26 -10.43 12.98 -17.18
N VAL A 27 -11.16 13.54 -16.22
CA VAL A 27 -10.58 14.52 -15.30
C VAL A 27 -9.53 13.83 -14.44
N THR A 28 -8.31 14.32 -14.48
CA THR A 28 -7.25 13.82 -13.60
C THR A 28 -7.57 14.21 -12.16
N VAL A 29 -7.83 13.21 -11.32
CA VAL A 29 -7.99 13.42 -9.88
C VAL A 29 -6.65 13.94 -9.33
N LYS A 30 -6.71 15.04 -8.59
CA LYS A 30 -5.55 15.64 -7.92
C LYS A 30 -5.77 15.64 -6.42
N ALA A 31 -4.71 15.45 -5.67
CA ALA A 31 -4.76 15.61 -4.22
C ALA A 31 -5.22 17.03 -3.86
N PRO A 32 -5.97 17.22 -2.77
CA PRO A 32 -6.39 18.55 -2.32
C PRO A 32 -5.21 19.50 -2.16
N ALA A 33 -5.44 20.79 -2.43
CA ALA A 33 -4.41 21.79 -2.21
C ALA A 33 -3.98 21.79 -0.74
N GLY A 34 -2.66 21.73 -0.49
CA GLY A 34 -2.11 21.65 0.86
C GLY A 34 -2.14 20.25 1.48
N ALA A 35 -2.54 19.22 0.74
CA ALA A 35 -2.47 17.84 1.21
C ALA A 35 -1.01 17.48 1.57
N PRO A 36 -0.76 16.87 2.76
CA PRO A 36 0.59 16.57 3.21
C PRO A 36 1.20 15.41 2.42
N ASN A 37 2.51 15.41 2.27
CA ASN A 37 3.23 14.21 1.87
C ASN A 37 3.22 13.17 3.00
N ILE A 38 3.11 11.90 2.63
CA ILE A 38 3.08 10.78 3.58
C ILE A 38 4.31 9.91 3.30
N LEU A 39 5.22 9.83 4.27
CA LEU A 39 6.36 8.93 4.23
C LEU A 39 6.19 7.87 5.33
N LEU A 40 6.07 6.61 4.92
CA LEU A 40 6.04 5.46 5.80
C LEU A 40 7.38 4.72 5.71
N VAL A 41 8.09 4.64 6.83
CA VAL A 41 9.34 3.88 6.94
C VAL A 41 9.11 2.70 7.87
N MET A 42 9.27 1.49 7.35
CA MET A 42 9.17 0.26 8.12
C MET A 42 10.54 -0.43 8.14
N THR A 43 11.08 -0.58 9.33
CA THR A 43 12.28 -1.40 9.56
C THR A 43 11.89 -2.88 9.63
N ASP A 44 12.79 -3.77 9.19
CA ASP A 44 12.55 -5.20 9.17
C ASP A 44 13.33 -5.88 10.30
N ASP A 45 12.66 -6.72 11.08
CA ASP A 45 13.21 -7.45 12.21
C ASP A 45 13.90 -6.57 13.28
N VAL A 46 13.41 -5.35 13.47
CA VAL A 46 13.91 -4.42 14.48
C VAL A 46 12.98 -4.38 15.68
N GLY A 47 13.49 -4.77 16.83
CA GLY A 47 12.75 -4.75 18.09
C GLY A 47 12.63 -3.34 18.69
N PHE A 48 11.65 -3.15 19.57
CA PHE A 48 11.35 -1.88 20.22
C PHE A 48 12.58 -1.21 20.89
N ALA A 49 13.38 -2.01 21.58
CA ALA A 49 14.56 -1.51 22.32
C ALA A 49 15.85 -1.41 21.48
N SER A 50 15.77 -1.45 20.14
CA SER A 50 16.97 -1.37 19.30
C SER A 50 17.43 0.08 19.08
N ALA A 51 16.51 0.98 18.78
CA ALA A 51 16.81 2.38 18.47
C ALA A 51 17.06 3.23 19.72
N SER A 52 17.97 4.18 19.63
CA SER A 52 18.24 5.15 20.72
C SER A 52 16.99 5.95 21.10
N THR A 53 16.09 6.19 20.19
CA THR A 53 14.79 6.84 20.41
C THR A 53 13.96 6.19 21.52
N PHE A 54 14.12 4.91 21.75
CA PHE A 54 13.47 4.13 22.81
C PHE A 54 14.46 3.63 23.89
N GLY A 55 15.65 4.21 23.96
CA GLY A 55 16.68 3.83 24.93
C GLY A 55 17.56 2.65 24.49
N GLY A 56 17.50 2.27 23.21
CA GLY A 56 18.30 1.19 22.65
C GLY A 56 19.75 1.58 22.37
N PRO A 57 20.62 0.57 22.10
CA PRO A 57 22.05 0.78 21.91
C PRO A 57 22.41 1.32 20.51
N VAL A 58 21.48 1.28 19.54
CA VAL A 58 21.77 1.73 18.18
C VAL A 58 21.47 3.22 18.05
N PRO A 59 22.48 4.07 17.75
CA PRO A 59 22.25 5.48 17.54
C PRO A 59 21.35 5.75 16.32
N THR A 60 20.22 6.42 16.54
CA THR A 60 19.27 6.78 15.49
C THR A 60 18.92 8.27 15.56
N PRO A 61 19.89 9.18 15.31
CA PRO A 61 19.75 10.61 15.59
C PRO A 61 18.64 11.28 14.75
N ASN A 62 18.32 10.76 13.58
CA ASN A 62 17.23 11.28 12.77
C ASN A 62 15.86 10.91 13.33
N LEU A 63 15.71 9.67 13.84
CA LEU A 63 14.48 9.25 14.53
C LEU A 63 14.33 10.01 15.86
N ASP A 64 15.43 10.26 16.57
CA ASP A 64 15.42 11.04 17.81
C ASP A 64 14.92 12.47 17.55
N ARG A 65 15.40 13.11 16.47
CA ARG A 65 14.92 14.43 16.05
C ARG A 65 13.45 14.45 15.63
N LEU A 66 13.01 13.40 14.95
CA LEU A 66 11.61 13.23 14.56
C LEU A 66 10.72 13.06 15.80
N ALA A 67 11.12 12.18 16.70
CA ALA A 67 10.41 11.91 17.95
C ALA A 67 10.31 13.15 18.87
N ALA A 68 11.34 14.02 18.87
CA ALA A 68 11.32 15.26 19.64
C ALA A 68 10.28 16.28 19.16
N ARG A 69 9.79 16.16 17.93
CA ARG A 69 8.79 17.07 17.33
C ARG A 69 7.45 16.38 17.04
N GLY A 70 7.36 15.08 17.27
CA GLY A 70 6.23 14.25 16.92
C GLY A 70 5.71 13.42 18.08
N LEU A 71 4.88 12.47 17.78
CA LEU A 71 4.39 11.49 18.75
C LEU A 71 5.31 10.26 18.79
N LYS A 72 5.56 9.78 19.99
CA LYS A 72 6.32 8.56 20.25
C LYS A 72 5.43 7.58 21.01
N TYR A 73 5.04 6.49 20.34
CA TYR A 73 4.22 5.46 20.94
C TYR A 73 5.11 4.40 21.59
N ASN A 74 4.85 4.06 22.84
CA ASN A 74 5.55 3.03 23.61
C ASN A 74 4.72 1.75 23.81
N GLN A 75 3.49 1.73 23.32
CA GLN A 75 2.58 0.58 23.32
C GLN A 75 2.02 0.35 21.92
N PHE A 76 2.91 0.24 20.93
CA PHE A 76 2.56 -0.03 19.54
C PHE A 76 2.88 -1.49 19.23
N HIS A 77 1.84 -2.27 18.92
CA HIS A 77 1.97 -3.69 18.66
C HIS A 77 1.78 -3.99 17.17
N THR A 78 2.62 -4.85 16.64
CA THR A 78 2.52 -5.42 15.31
C THR A 78 2.13 -6.89 15.42
N THR A 79 1.94 -7.57 14.29
CA THR A 79 1.88 -9.03 14.28
C THR A 79 3.28 -9.61 14.50
N ALA A 80 3.37 -10.90 14.82
CA ALA A 80 4.64 -11.53 15.18
C ALA A 80 5.64 -11.64 14.01
N ILE A 81 5.23 -11.42 12.75
CA ILE A 81 6.04 -11.71 11.57
C ILE A 81 5.77 -10.70 10.42
N CYS A 82 6.70 -10.60 9.47
CA CYS A 82 6.74 -9.55 8.45
C CYS A 82 5.54 -9.54 7.49
N SER A 83 5.19 -10.63 6.80
CA SER A 83 4.09 -10.62 5.82
C SER A 83 2.74 -10.24 6.42
N PRO A 84 2.31 -10.82 7.56
CA PRO A 84 1.08 -10.42 8.22
C PRO A 84 1.07 -8.95 8.66
N THR A 85 2.18 -8.46 9.22
CA THR A 85 2.30 -7.04 9.62
C THR A 85 2.17 -6.10 8.43
N ARG A 86 2.84 -6.42 7.33
CA ARG A 86 2.80 -5.62 6.10
C ARG A 86 1.41 -5.59 5.49
N ALA A 87 0.74 -6.75 5.42
CA ALA A 87 -0.63 -6.83 4.93
C ALA A 87 -1.62 -6.04 5.81
N ALA A 88 -1.51 -6.16 7.13
CA ALA A 88 -2.35 -5.41 8.05
C ALA A 88 -2.13 -3.89 7.92
N LEU A 89 -0.86 -3.45 7.82
CA LEU A 89 -0.51 -2.05 7.62
C LEU A 89 -1.05 -1.50 6.30
N LEU A 90 -0.86 -2.24 5.20
CA LEU A 90 -1.29 -1.80 3.87
C LEU A 90 -2.81 -1.74 3.73
N THR A 91 -3.54 -2.66 4.36
CA THR A 91 -4.99 -2.80 4.17
C THR A 91 -5.84 -2.21 5.30
N GLY A 92 -5.24 -1.91 6.44
CA GLY A 92 -5.97 -1.50 7.66
C GLY A 92 -6.87 -2.61 8.21
N ARG A 93 -6.64 -3.87 7.84
CA ARG A 93 -7.47 -5.03 8.22
C ARG A 93 -6.65 -6.08 8.96
N ASN A 94 -7.34 -6.91 9.74
CA ASN A 94 -6.70 -8.07 10.33
C ASN A 94 -6.08 -8.95 9.23
N HIS A 95 -4.84 -9.38 9.43
CA HIS A 95 -4.06 -10.14 8.45
C HIS A 95 -4.71 -11.47 8.03
N HIS A 96 -5.38 -12.20 8.93
CA HIS A 96 -6.14 -13.39 8.57
C HIS A 96 -7.33 -13.05 7.68
N ALA A 97 -8.03 -11.93 7.94
CA ALA A 97 -9.16 -11.51 7.12
C ALA A 97 -8.78 -11.15 5.67
N VAL A 98 -7.51 -10.87 5.44
CA VAL A 98 -6.96 -10.59 4.10
C VAL A 98 -6.08 -11.72 3.57
N GLY A 99 -6.19 -12.92 4.15
CA GLY A 99 -5.53 -14.13 3.66
C GLY A 99 -4.06 -14.24 4.00
N THR A 100 -3.50 -13.38 4.85
CA THR A 100 -2.05 -13.27 5.10
C THR A 100 -1.67 -13.66 6.54
N GLY A 101 -2.24 -14.76 7.02
CA GLY A 101 -1.98 -15.27 8.37
C GLY A 101 -0.58 -15.86 8.60
N THR A 102 0.23 -16.00 7.55
CA THR A 102 1.59 -16.55 7.60
C THR A 102 2.53 -15.80 6.65
N LEU A 103 3.73 -16.33 6.42
CA LEU A 103 4.68 -15.82 5.44
C LEU A 103 4.26 -16.12 4.00
N ALA A 104 4.58 -15.21 3.09
CA ALA A 104 4.31 -15.38 1.66
C ALA A 104 4.97 -16.63 1.05
N ASP A 105 6.06 -17.10 1.67
CA ASP A 105 6.84 -18.28 1.24
C ASP A 105 6.17 -19.61 1.59
N ILE A 106 5.30 -19.61 2.58
CA ILE A 106 4.62 -20.81 3.10
C ILE A 106 3.10 -20.68 3.00
N ALA A 107 2.62 -20.07 1.91
CA ALA A 107 1.19 -19.99 1.61
C ALA A 107 0.54 -21.38 1.62
N SER A 108 -0.68 -21.46 2.09
CA SER A 108 -1.45 -22.71 2.15
C SER A 108 -2.88 -22.49 1.61
N PRO A 109 -3.58 -23.54 1.15
CA PRO A 109 -4.90 -23.40 0.54
C PRO A 109 -6.04 -23.16 1.53
N TYR A 110 -5.71 -22.89 2.79
CA TYR A 110 -6.72 -22.67 3.83
C TYR A 110 -7.12 -21.21 3.95
N PRO A 111 -8.39 -20.92 4.30
CA PRO A 111 -8.85 -19.56 4.56
C PRO A 111 -7.97 -18.84 5.58
N GLY A 112 -7.60 -17.60 5.29
CA GLY A 112 -6.72 -16.80 6.12
C GLY A 112 -5.22 -16.99 5.87
N TYR A 113 -4.81 -18.00 5.07
CA TYR A 113 -3.40 -18.37 4.87
C TYR A 113 -3.00 -18.48 3.38
N THR A 114 -3.86 -18.07 2.48
CA THR A 114 -3.64 -18.19 1.03
C THR A 114 -2.59 -17.23 0.47
N MET A 115 -2.21 -16.22 1.23
CA MET A 115 -1.37 -15.08 0.80
C MET A 115 -1.95 -14.31 -0.40
N MET A 116 -3.24 -14.51 -0.68
CA MET A 116 -3.98 -13.80 -1.72
C MET A 116 -4.84 -12.72 -1.05
N ILE A 117 -4.33 -11.50 -0.98
CA ILE A 117 -5.10 -10.38 -0.45
C ILE A 117 -6.27 -10.12 -1.44
N PRO A 118 -7.52 -10.17 -0.99
CA PRO A 118 -8.66 -10.02 -1.89
C PRO A 118 -8.78 -8.59 -2.45
N ARG A 119 -9.34 -8.45 -3.64
CA ARG A 119 -9.56 -7.12 -4.26
C ARG A 119 -10.50 -6.22 -3.45
N SER A 120 -11.35 -6.79 -2.62
CA SER A 120 -12.22 -6.06 -1.69
C SER A 120 -11.49 -5.40 -0.52
N ALA A 121 -10.22 -5.75 -0.30
CA ALA A 121 -9.34 -5.13 0.69
C ALA A 121 -8.38 -4.17 -0.03
N ALA A 122 -8.86 -2.97 -0.34
CA ALA A 122 -8.05 -1.96 -1.01
C ALA A 122 -6.86 -1.54 -0.13
N PRO A 123 -5.62 -1.63 -0.62
CA PRO A 123 -4.46 -1.10 0.10
C PRO A 123 -4.50 0.43 0.18
N VAL A 124 -3.85 0.98 1.19
CA VAL A 124 -3.76 2.44 1.40
C VAL A 124 -3.22 3.17 0.17
N ALA A 125 -2.26 2.59 -0.54
CA ALA A 125 -1.74 3.14 -1.78
C ALA A 125 -2.82 3.30 -2.85
N ARG A 126 -3.72 2.32 -2.99
CA ARG A 126 -4.85 2.43 -3.92
C ARG A 126 -5.80 3.55 -3.51
N VAL A 127 -6.12 3.66 -2.23
CA VAL A 127 -6.98 4.73 -1.71
C VAL A 127 -6.35 6.10 -1.98
N LEU A 128 -5.07 6.25 -1.69
CA LEU A 128 -4.34 7.52 -1.92
C LEU A 128 -4.26 7.87 -3.40
N ARG A 129 -3.93 6.90 -4.27
CA ARG A 129 -3.88 7.11 -5.71
C ARG A 129 -5.24 7.54 -6.28
N ASP A 130 -6.31 6.88 -5.88
CA ASP A 130 -7.67 7.22 -6.31
C ASP A 130 -8.12 8.61 -5.79
N ASN A 131 -7.38 9.19 -4.84
CA ASN A 131 -7.54 10.56 -4.36
C ASN A 131 -6.43 11.52 -4.84
N GLY A 132 -5.72 11.16 -5.89
CA GLY A 132 -4.80 12.04 -6.61
C GLY A 132 -3.39 12.16 -6.04
N TYR A 133 -3.00 11.28 -5.11
CA TYR A 133 -1.60 11.16 -4.68
C TYR A 133 -0.79 10.32 -5.65
N ASN A 134 0.44 10.69 -5.87
CA ASN A 134 1.43 9.78 -6.43
C ASN A 134 1.88 8.79 -5.36
N THR A 135 2.06 7.54 -5.72
CA THR A 135 2.31 6.45 -4.78
C THR A 135 3.52 5.64 -5.21
N ALA A 136 4.46 5.42 -4.29
CA ALA A 136 5.65 4.62 -4.55
C ALA A 136 5.96 3.72 -3.36
N MET A 137 6.55 2.56 -3.63
CA MET A 137 7.05 1.64 -2.64
C MET A 137 8.47 1.24 -3.02
N PHE A 138 9.35 1.19 -2.03
CA PHE A 138 10.75 0.79 -2.21
C PHE A 138 11.13 -0.22 -1.13
N GLY A 139 11.84 -1.26 -1.51
CA GLY A 139 12.30 -2.30 -0.60
C GLY A 139 11.37 -3.51 -0.51
N LYS A 140 11.26 -4.10 0.66
CA LYS A 140 10.59 -5.38 0.87
C LYS A 140 9.07 -5.26 0.89
N ASP A 141 8.39 -5.90 -0.06
CA ASP A 141 6.93 -6.08 -0.04
C ASP A 141 6.49 -7.28 0.81
N HIS A 142 7.00 -8.47 0.52
CA HIS A 142 6.77 -9.75 1.18
C HIS A 142 5.30 -10.19 1.30
N ASN A 143 4.44 -9.70 0.41
CA ASN A 143 3.03 -10.10 0.31
C ASN A 143 2.68 -10.78 -1.02
N VAL A 144 3.65 -10.95 -1.92
CA VAL A 144 3.47 -11.71 -3.15
C VAL A 144 3.71 -13.19 -2.86
N PRO A 145 2.74 -14.09 -3.08
CA PRO A 145 2.94 -15.52 -2.86
C PRO A 145 3.96 -16.10 -3.85
N GLY A 146 4.64 -17.17 -3.46
CA GLY A 146 5.77 -17.74 -4.21
C GLY A 146 5.45 -18.07 -5.67
N ASN A 147 4.24 -18.53 -5.94
CA ASN A 147 3.77 -18.88 -7.30
C ASN A 147 3.46 -17.66 -8.18
N GLN A 148 3.56 -16.43 -7.67
CA GLN A 148 3.32 -15.18 -8.42
C GLN A 148 4.55 -14.27 -8.47
N ARG A 149 5.73 -14.77 -8.12
CA ARG A 149 6.99 -13.98 -8.09
C ARG A 149 7.78 -14.02 -9.40
N SER A 150 7.31 -14.74 -10.42
CA SER A 150 8.03 -14.83 -11.68
C SER A 150 7.89 -13.54 -12.51
N ALA A 151 8.88 -13.27 -13.37
CA ALA A 151 8.83 -12.17 -14.33
C ALA A 151 7.70 -12.32 -15.37
N ALA A 152 7.12 -13.51 -15.50
CA ALA A 152 5.99 -13.80 -16.39
C ALA A 152 4.63 -13.56 -15.69
N GLY A 153 4.62 -13.21 -14.42
CA GLY A 153 3.39 -13.03 -13.63
C GLY A 153 2.86 -14.35 -13.05
N PRO A 154 1.61 -14.38 -12.59
CA PRO A 154 0.65 -13.25 -12.60
C PRO A 154 1.04 -12.10 -11.68
N PHE A 155 0.56 -10.90 -11.95
CA PHE A 155 0.99 -9.67 -11.25
C PHE A 155 -0.05 -9.07 -10.30
N GLU A 156 -1.22 -9.73 -10.11
CA GLU A 156 -2.32 -9.16 -9.31
C GLU A 156 -1.97 -8.92 -7.84
N GLN A 157 -0.99 -9.64 -7.30
CA GLN A 157 -0.54 -9.49 -5.93
C GLN A 157 0.67 -8.54 -5.80
N TRP A 158 1.23 -8.07 -6.91
CA TRP A 158 2.37 -7.16 -6.89
C TRP A 158 1.96 -5.75 -6.44
N PRO A 159 2.87 -4.98 -5.82
CA PRO A 159 2.57 -3.64 -5.35
C PRO A 159 1.98 -2.72 -6.43
N THR A 160 2.45 -2.83 -7.68
CA THR A 160 1.95 -2.04 -8.80
C THR A 160 0.48 -2.33 -9.14
N ALA A 161 0.04 -3.58 -9.01
CA ALA A 161 -1.38 -3.92 -9.17
C ALA A 161 -2.23 -3.50 -7.95
N ARG A 162 -1.57 -3.16 -6.85
CA ARG A 162 -2.21 -2.80 -5.58
C ARG A 162 -2.22 -1.32 -5.27
N GLY A 163 -1.89 -0.50 -6.24
CA GLY A 163 -2.04 0.95 -6.14
C GLY A 163 -0.75 1.73 -6.06
N PHE A 164 0.40 1.09 -5.99
CA PHE A 164 1.67 1.79 -6.13
C PHE A 164 1.98 2.02 -7.63
N GLU A 165 2.34 3.24 -7.99
CA GLU A 165 2.74 3.59 -9.36
C GLU A 165 4.19 3.15 -9.64
N TYR A 166 5.00 3.10 -8.57
CA TYR A 166 6.40 2.67 -8.61
C TYR A 166 6.66 1.60 -7.54
N PHE A 167 7.41 0.56 -7.95
CA PHE A 167 7.90 -0.49 -7.07
C PHE A 167 9.23 -1.05 -7.59
#